data_a9e92159adeddaccccfba81223a6793a
#
_entry.id   a9e92159adeddaccccfba81223a6793a
#
_cell.length_a   1.000
_cell.length_b   1.000
_cell.length_c   1.000
_cell.angle_alpha   90.00
_cell.angle_beta   90.00
_cell.angle_gamma   90.00
#
_symmetry.space_group_name_H-M   'P 1'
#
loop_
_entity.id
_entity.type
_entity.pdbx_description
1 polymer ?
#
loop_
_entity_poly.entity_id
_entity_poly.type
_entity_poly.pdbx_seq_one_letter_code
_entity_poly.pdbx_strand_id
1 'polypeptide(L)'
;IFGIGSVLVVFINDASQLIAIRAFLGIGGAMIMPITISMIRSIFTDSKERAIAVAAWSAISAIGMAAGPLIGGFLLEHFNWHSAFLVNVPIVGVAFLLGVLAMPEVKLKNPGRFDVLGSVLALAAMVALLWGIKHLAAELAFDVPGVAATVAGLVLIALFIYRCLKSPHPIVDLSLFRSRTFSAGVIATMACTFALAVLLYMLAQWLQLVNGDGTLESGIHLIPMSVATLVSSLGAAALA
;
A
#
# COMPACT_ATOMS: atom_id res chain seq x y z
N ILE A 1 -5.36 0.50 15.77
CA ILE A 1 -4.05 -0.11 15.49
C ILE A 1 -3.13 0.93 14.84
N PHE A 2 -3.43 1.43 13.63
CA PHE A 2 -2.55 2.34 12.88
C PHE A 2 -2.24 3.63 13.64
N GLY A 3 -3.24 4.30 14.24
CA GLY A 3 -3.06 5.50 15.04
C GLY A 3 -2.20 5.27 16.29
N ILE A 4 -2.41 4.15 16.97
CA ILE A 4 -1.61 3.76 18.15
C ILE A 4 -0.14 3.54 17.73
N GLY A 5 0.10 2.81 16.65
CA GLY A 5 1.44 2.62 16.12
C GLY A 5 2.13 3.94 15.75
N SER A 6 1.39 4.89 15.17
CA SER A 6 1.93 6.23 14.85
C SER A 6 2.34 7.03 16.09
N VAL A 7 1.62 6.91 17.19
CA VAL A 7 2.01 7.53 18.49
C VAL A 7 3.24 6.83 19.07
N LEU A 8 3.30 5.50 19.02
CA LEU A 8 4.41 4.74 19.57
C LEU A 8 5.76 5.06 18.91
N VAL A 9 5.75 5.55 17.66
CA VAL A 9 6.98 6.00 16.98
C VAL A 9 7.74 7.05 17.77
N VAL A 10 7.05 7.90 18.55
CA VAL A 10 7.69 8.96 19.36
C VAL A 10 8.71 8.41 20.38
N PHE A 11 8.50 7.20 20.84
CA PHE A 11 9.32 6.55 21.87
C PHE A 11 10.49 5.75 21.29
N ILE A 12 10.70 5.80 19.97
CA ILE A 12 11.70 5.00 19.28
C ILE A 12 12.98 5.80 19.11
N ASN A 13 14.09 5.17 19.50
CA ASN A 13 15.44 5.70 19.32
C ASN A 13 16.36 4.75 18.53
N ASP A 14 15.88 3.57 18.16
CA ASP A 14 16.68 2.53 17.53
C ASP A 14 15.99 1.97 16.26
N ALA A 15 16.81 1.61 15.26
CA ALA A 15 16.34 1.11 13.97
C ALA A 15 15.56 -0.20 14.11
N SER A 16 15.94 -1.10 15.03
CA SER A 16 15.24 -2.35 15.26
C SER A 16 13.83 -2.16 15.81
N GLN A 17 13.67 -1.19 16.72
CA GLN A 17 12.35 -0.78 17.24
C GLN A 17 11.49 -0.18 16.14
N LEU A 18 12.08 0.63 15.25
CA LEU A 18 11.38 1.20 14.11
C LEU A 18 10.86 0.11 13.17
N ILE A 19 11.65 -0.91 12.88
CA ILE A 19 11.23 -2.05 12.06
C ILE A 19 10.02 -2.76 12.70
N ALA A 20 10.06 -3.02 14.00
CA ALA A 20 8.97 -3.66 14.72
C ALA A 20 7.66 -2.83 14.67
N ILE A 21 7.75 -1.52 14.90
CA ILE A 21 6.58 -0.64 14.81
C ILE A 21 6.09 -0.47 13.37
N ARG A 22 6.96 -0.44 12.37
CA ARG A 22 6.54 -0.46 10.96
C ARG A 22 5.78 -1.73 10.63
N ALA A 23 6.17 -2.89 11.16
CA ALA A 23 5.40 -4.13 11.01
C ALA A 23 4.01 -4.01 11.67
N PHE A 24 3.93 -3.44 12.87
CA PHE A 24 2.66 -3.18 13.55
C PHE A 24 1.76 -2.18 12.79
N LEU A 25 2.33 -1.08 12.29
CA LEU A 25 1.64 -0.14 11.40
C LEU A 25 1.16 -0.80 10.12
N GLY A 26 1.97 -1.72 9.55
CA GLY A 26 1.61 -2.49 8.36
C GLY A 26 0.37 -3.34 8.56
N ILE A 27 0.19 -3.97 9.73
CA ILE A 27 -1.04 -4.71 10.08
C ILE A 27 -2.27 -3.78 10.03
N GLY A 28 -2.17 -2.60 10.65
CA GLY A 28 -3.25 -1.61 10.63
C GLY A 28 -3.54 -1.10 9.22
N GLY A 29 -2.50 -0.75 8.47
CA GLY A 29 -2.61 -0.24 7.09
C GLY A 29 -3.20 -1.26 6.12
N ALA A 30 -2.83 -2.53 6.24
CA ALA A 30 -3.36 -3.62 5.41
C ALA A 30 -4.87 -3.81 5.54
N MET A 31 -5.45 -3.45 6.68
CA MET A 31 -6.90 -3.55 6.91
C MET A 31 -7.70 -2.41 6.27
N ILE A 32 -7.09 -1.23 6.08
CA ILE A 32 -7.81 -0.01 5.66
C ILE A 32 -8.40 -0.18 4.25
N MET A 33 -7.60 -0.57 3.28
CA MET A 33 -8.00 -0.61 1.87
C MET A 33 -9.12 -1.64 1.59
N PRO A 34 -9.02 -2.91 2.01
CA PRO A 34 -10.07 -3.90 1.79
C PRO A 34 -11.39 -3.54 2.49
N ILE A 35 -11.30 -3.00 3.71
CA ILE A 35 -12.49 -2.61 4.49
C ILE A 35 -13.20 -1.45 3.78
N THR A 36 -12.47 -0.43 3.32
CA THR A 36 -13.05 0.74 2.66
C THR A 36 -13.80 0.35 1.39
N ILE A 37 -13.17 -0.47 0.52
CA ILE A 37 -13.82 -0.93 -0.73
C ILE A 37 -15.01 -1.83 -0.43
N SER A 38 -14.92 -2.71 0.57
CA SER A 38 -16.03 -3.56 0.99
C SER A 38 -17.22 -2.73 1.50
N MET A 39 -16.96 -1.67 2.27
CA MET A 39 -18.00 -0.76 2.76
C MET A 39 -18.67 0.01 1.62
N ILE A 40 -17.92 0.54 0.66
CA ILE A 40 -18.49 1.20 -0.52
C ILE A 40 -19.45 0.24 -1.24
N ARG A 41 -19.06 -1.02 -1.42
CA ARG A 41 -19.89 -2.02 -2.09
C ARG A 41 -21.15 -2.39 -1.30
N SER A 42 -21.09 -2.35 0.03
CA SER A 42 -22.22 -2.71 0.89
C SER A 42 -23.22 -1.58 1.09
N ILE A 43 -22.77 -0.33 1.07
CA ILE A 43 -23.61 0.86 1.25
C ILE A 43 -24.28 1.27 -0.06
N PHE A 44 -23.50 1.33 -1.15
CA PHE A 44 -23.99 1.75 -2.47
C PHE A 44 -24.40 0.52 -3.30
N THR A 45 -25.69 0.23 -3.32
CA THR A 45 -26.26 -0.90 -4.06
C THR A 45 -26.46 -0.59 -5.54
N ASP A 46 -26.77 0.67 -5.87
CA ASP A 46 -26.88 1.14 -7.25
C ASP A 46 -25.49 1.22 -7.90
N SER A 47 -25.39 0.81 -9.18
CA SER A 47 -24.12 0.75 -9.90
C SER A 47 -23.51 2.11 -10.18
N LYS A 48 -24.36 3.14 -10.43
CA LYS A 48 -23.91 4.52 -10.70
C LYS A 48 -23.41 5.19 -9.42
N GLU A 49 -24.16 5.06 -8.33
CA GLU A 49 -23.76 5.61 -7.02
C GLU A 49 -22.45 4.96 -6.55
N ARG A 50 -22.31 3.65 -6.72
CA ARG A 50 -21.10 2.93 -6.40
C ARG A 50 -19.91 3.38 -7.25
N ALA A 51 -20.11 3.62 -8.56
CA ALA A 51 -19.05 4.14 -9.42
C ALA A 51 -18.59 5.53 -8.97
N ILE A 52 -19.52 6.41 -8.59
CA ILE A 52 -19.20 7.75 -8.05
C ILE A 52 -18.44 7.63 -6.73
N ALA A 53 -18.87 6.76 -5.83
CA ALA A 53 -18.20 6.55 -4.54
C ALA A 53 -16.76 6.01 -4.71
N VAL A 54 -16.54 5.07 -5.66
CA VAL A 54 -15.20 4.57 -5.99
C VAL A 54 -14.35 5.65 -6.64
N ALA A 55 -14.94 6.48 -7.53
CA ALA A 55 -14.23 7.60 -8.13
C ALA A 55 -13.80 8.64 -7.09
N ALA A 56 -14.67 8.98 -6.14
CA ALA A 56 -14.35 9.87 -5.01
C ALA A 56 -13.24 9.29 -4.13
N TRP A 57 -13.31 7.99 -3.81
CA TRP A 57 -12.26 7.31 -3.07
C TRP A 57 -10.91 7.33 -3.79
N SER A 58 -10.91 7.11 -5.11
CA SER A 58 -9.70 7.18 -5.94
C SER A 58 -9.13 8.60 -5.99
N ALA A 59 -9.98 9.62 -6.11
CA ALA A 59 -9.56 11.02 -6.11
C ALA A 59 -8.91 11.42 -4.78
N ILE A 60 -9.50 11.04 -3.64
CA ILE A 60 -8.93 11.29 -2.30
C ILE A 60 -7.58 10.57 -2.16
N SER A 61 -7.46 9.34 -2.65
CA SER A 61 -6.21 8.59 -2.64
C SER A 61 -5.12 9.27 -3.49
N ALA A 62 -5.49 9.82 -4.66
CA ALA A 62 -4.58 10.58 -5.50
C ALA A 62 -4.12 11.89 -4.84
N ILE A 63 -5.02 12.61 -4.14
CA ILE A 63 -4.67 13.80 -3.36
C ILE A 63 -3.68 13.43 -2.25
N GLY A 64 -3.93 12.32 -1.53
CA GLY A 64 -3.01 11.84 -0.49
C GLY A 64 -1.63 11.50 -1.03
N MET A 65 -1.55 10.86 -2.20
CA MET A 65 -0.28 10.56 -2.86
C MET A 65 0.44 11.83 -3.31
N ALA A 66 -0.30 12.82 -3.81
CA ALA A 66 0.24 14.11 -4.20
C ALA A 66 0.76 14.93 -3.02
N ALA A 67 0.01 14.96 -1.94
CA ALA A 67 0.36 15.71 -0.73
C ALA A 67 1.51 15.06 0.07
N GLY A 68 1.71 13.75 -0.08
CA GLY A 68 2.69 12.98 0.69
C GLY A 68 4.11 13.56 0.66
N PRO A 69 4.74 13.71 -0.51
CA PRO A 69 6.09 14.28 -0.62
C PRO A 69 6.19 15.70 -0.10
N LEU A 70 5.17 16.54 -0.31
CA LEU A 70 5.15 17.92 0.15
C LEU A 70 5.06 18.01 1.68
N ILE A 71 4.08 17.30 2.27
CA ILE A 71 3.90 17.26 3.74
C ILE A 71 5.11 16.59 4.39
N GLY A 72 5.58 15.48 3.83
CA GLY A 72 6.76 14.78 4.33
C GLY A 72 8.02 15.63 4.25
N GLY A 73 8.25 16.32 3.13
CA GLY A 73 9.37 17.23 2.96
C GLY A 73 9.34 18.38 3.96
N PHE A 74 8.19 19.03 4.12
CA PHE A 74 8.01 20.11 5.11
C PHE A 74 8.26 19.65 6.54
N LEU A 75 7.73 18.49 6.92
CA LEU A 75 7.89 17.96 8.27
C LEU A 75 9.34 17.56 8.56
N LEU A 76 10.04 16.97 7.60
CA LEU A 76 11.43 16.55 7.77
C LEU A 76 12.42 17.71 7.76
N GLU A 77 12.07 18.82 7.13
CA GLU A 77 12.91 20.01 7.11
C GLU A 77 12.80 20.85 8.40
N HIS A 78 11.59 20.94 8.99
CA HIS A 78 11.30 21.79 10.12
C HIS A 78 11.20 21.07 11.46
N PHE A 79 11.02 19.75 11.44
CA PHE A 79 10.81 18.91 12.62
C PHE A 79 11.67 17.66 12.58
N ASN A 80 11.70 16.92 13.68
CA ASN A 80 12.35 15.62 13.76
C ASN A 80 11.64 14.57 12.88
N TRP A 81 12.36 13.55 12.45
CA TRP A 81 11.82 12.47 11.58
C TRP A 81 10.57 11.79 12.13
N HIS A 82 10.35 11.80 13.46
CA HIS A 82 9.13 11.27 14.09
C HIS A 82 7.87 12.01 13.62
N SER A 83 7.96 13.27 13.25
CA SER A 83 6.83 14.08 12.79
C SER A 83 6.16 13.52 11.54
N ALA A 84 6.93 12.86 10.66
CA ALA A 84 6.41 12.18 9.48
C ALA A 84 5.42 11.06 9.82
N PHE A 85 5.49 10.50 11.03
CA PHE A 85 4.53 9.51 11.52
C PHE A 85 3.42 10.14 12.34
N LEU A 86 3.76 11.17 13.13
CA LEU A 86 2.80 11.87 13.99
C LEU A 86 1.69 12.58 13.22
N VAL A 87 1.94 13.00 11.98
CA VAL A 87 0.90 13.60 11.12
C VAL A 87 -0.27 12.65 10.89
N ASN A 88 -0.07 11.35 10.99
CA ASN A 88 -1.15 10.36 10.87
C ASN A 88 -2.10 10.38 12.07
N VAL A 89 -1.66 10.82 13.26
CA VAL A 89 -2.46 10.77 14.48
C VAL A 89 -3.72 11.64 14.38
N PRO A 90 -3.65 12.94 14.02
CA PRO A 90 -4.84 13.75 13.83
C PRO A 90 -5.71 13.25 12.68
N ILE A 91 -5.11 12.77 11.58
CA ILE A 91 -5.86 12.23 10.44
C ILE A 91 -6.68 11.00 10.86
N VAL A 92 -6.04 10.05 11.56
CA VAL A 92 -6.71 8.84 12.07
C VAL A 92 -7.74 9.21 13.14
N GLY A 93 -7.46 10.20 13.99
CA GLY A 93 -8.39 10.70 15.00
C GLY A 93 -9.69 11.22 14.37
N VAL A 94 -9.56 12.08 13.35
CA VAL A 94 -10.71 12.61 12.60
C VAL A 94 -11.45 11.47 11.86
N ALA A 95 -10.71 10.60 11.18
CA ALA A 95 -11.30 9.46 10.46
C ALA A 95 -12.05 8.51 11.42
N PHE A 96 -11.50 8.25 12.61
CA PHE A 96 -12.14 7.44 13.64
C PHE A 96 -13.43 8.09 14.15
N LEU A 97 -13.39 9.38 14.46
CA LEU A 97 -14.55 10.14 14.93
C LEU A 97 -15.66 10.15 13.88
N LEU A 98 -15.34 10.46 12.62
CA LEU A 98 -16.29 10.44 11.52
C LEU A 98 -16.84 9.02 11.29
N GLY A 99 -15.98 8.00 11.41
CA GLY A 99 -16.39 6.61 11.29
C GLY A 99 -17.43 6.21 12.35
N VAL A 100 -17.18 6.55 13.61
CA VAL A 100 -18.12 6.24 14.70
C VAL A 100 -19.43 7.00 14.56
N LEU A 101 -19.40 8.24 14.06
CA LEU A 101 -20.60 9.09 13.96
C LEU A 101 -21.43 8.81 12.70
N ALA A 102 -20.78 8.47 11.58
CA ALA A 102 -21.44 8.43 10.28
C ALA A 102 -21.58 7.03 9.69
N MET A 103 -20.82 6.04 10.16
CA MET A 103 -20.84 4.71 9.55
C MET A 103 -21.96 3.83 10.12
N PRO A 104 -22.84 3.28 9.26
CA PRO A 104 -23.81 2.27 9.69
C PRO A 104 -23.09 0.97 10.04
N GLU A 105 -23.61 0.25 11.04
CA GLU A 105 -23.09 -1.07 11.39
C GLU A 105 -23.46 -2.10 10.30
N VAL A 106 -22.47 -2.53 9.52
CA VAL A 106 -22.66 -3.54 8.47
C VAL A 106 -22.30 -4.91 9.01
N LYS A 107 -23.31 -5.75 9.26
CA LYS A 107 -23.10 -7.15 9.67
C LYS A 107 -23.12 -8.05 8.43
N LEU A 108 -22.00 -8.70 8.16
CA LEU A 108 -21.95 -9.76 7.16
C LEU A 108 -22.76 -10.97 7.65
N LYS A 109 -23.77 -11.37 6.88
CA LYS A 109 -24.64 -12.52 7.23
C LYS A 109 -23.90 -13.85 7.35
N ASN A 110 -22.80 -14.03 6.60
CA ASN A 110 -21.93 -15.22 6.66
C ASN A 110 -20.47 -14.79 6.43
N PRO A 111 -19.69 -14.54 7.48
CA PRO A 111 -18.26 -14.37 7.33
C PRO A 111 -17.67 -15.70 6.88
N GLY A 112 -17.14 -15.76 5.68
CA GLY A 112 -16.40 -16.93 5.18
C GLY A 112 -15.25 -17.29 6.13
N ARG A 113 -14.84 -18.56 6.13
CA ARG A 113 -13.69 -19.00 6.95
C ARG A 113 -12.43 -18.32 6.42
N PHE A 114 -11.74 -17.59 7.31
CA PHE A 114 -10.49 -16.94 6.98
C PHE A 114 -9.38 -17.98 6.79
N ASP A 115 -8.71 -17.97 5.66
CA ASP A 115 -7.60 -18.89 5.36
C ASP A 115 -6.29 -18.37 5.98
N VAL A 116 -6.12 -18.63 7.30
CA VAL A 116 -4.92 -18.22 8.04
C VAL A 116 -3.65 -18.78 7.42
N LEU A 117 -3.65 -20.06 7.03
CA LEU A 117 -2.45 -20.70 6.47
C LEU A 117 -2.08 -20.11 5.11
N GLY A 118 -3.07 -19.83 4.25
CA GLY A 118 -2.83 -19.12 3.00
C GLY A 118 -2.24 -17.73 3.22
N SER A 119 -2.76 -16.98 4.22
CA SER A 119 -2.23 -15.66 4.59
C SER A 119 -0.77 -15.73 5.06
N VAL A 120 -0.44 -16.70 5.91
CA VAL A 120 0.92 -16.90 6.41
C VAL A 120 1.87 -17.28 5.28
N LEU A 121 1.45 -18.18 4.38
CA LEU A 121 2.25 -18.56 3.22
C LEU A 121 2.51 -17.37 2.29
N ALA A 122 1.49 -16.57 1.99
CA ALA A 122 1.64 -15.38 1.16
C ALA A 122 2.61 -14.37 1.80
N LEU A 123 2.46 -14.09 3.11
CA LEU A 123 3.34 -13.18 3.84
C LEU A 123 4.78 -13.69 3.85
N ALA A 124 4.99 -14.95 4.22
CA ALA A 124 6.32 -15.56 4.29
C ALA A 124 7.00 -15.56 2.91
N ALA A 125 6.24 -15.87 1.85
CA ALA A 125 6.72 -15.84 0.47
C ALA A 125 7.19 -14.44 0.07
N MET A 126 6.38 -13.40 0.33
CA MET A 126 6.74 -12.01 0.04
C MET A 126 7.98 -11.55 0.81
N VAL A 127 8.03 -11.83 2.11
CA VAL A 127 9.18 -11.45 2.95
C VAL A 127 10.45 -12.13 2.48
N ALA A 128 10.42 -13.45 2.26
CA ALA A 128 11.58 -14.21 1.80
C ALA A 128 12.07 -13.73 0.43
N LEU A 129 11.15 -13.51 -0.52
CA LEU A 129 11.49 -13.08 -1.87
C LEU A 129 12.08 -11.66 -1.87
N LEU A 130 11.43 -10.71 -1.19
CA LEU A 130 11.91 -9.32 -1.11
C LEU A 130 13.25 -9.22 -0.39
N TRP A 131 13.42 -9.95 0.71
CA TRP A 131 14.68 -9.97 1.43
C TRP A 131 15.79 -10.56 0.57
N GLY A 132 15.54 -11.70 -0.08
CA GLY A 132 16.50 -12.35 -0.96
C GLY A 132 16.93 -11.46 -2.12
N ILE A 133 15.98 -10.86 -2.85
CA ILE A 133 16.27 -9.95 -3.97
C ILE A 133 17.06 -8.72 -3.49
N LYS A 134 16.64 -8.11 -2.37
CA LYS A 134 17.36 -6.95 -1.80
C LYS A 134 18.78 -7.29 -1.39
N HIS A 135 18.97 -8.46 -0.79
CA HIS A 135 20.29 -8.91 -0.33
C HIS A 135 21.23 -9.14 -1.52
N LEU A 136 20.77 -9.85 -2.54
CA LEU A 136 21.53 -10.06 -3.78
C LEU A 136 21.85 -8.73 -4.50
N ALA A 137 20.93 -7.78 -4.51
CA ALA A 137 21.15 -6.47 -5.11
C ALA A 137 22.15 -5.60 -4.33
N ALA A 138 22.16 -5.71 -2.99
CA ALA A 138 23.08 -4.94 -2.14
C ALA A 138 24.51 -5.43 -2.22
N GLU A 139 24.71 -6.74 -2.20
CA GLU A 139 26.04 -7.36 -2.27
C GLU A 139 26.63 -7.39 -3.68
N LEU A 140 25.82 -7.12 -4.73
CA LEU A 140 26.18 -7.24 -6.15
C LEU A 140 26.83 -8.59 -6.49
N ALA A 141 26.52 -9.63 -5.70
CA ALA A 141 27.08 -10.97 -5.79
C ALA A 141 26.01 -12.03 -5.49
N PHE A 142 26.15 -13.19 -6.09
CA PHE A 142 25.33 -14.36 -5.77
C PHE A 142 25.86 -15.03 -4.50
N ASP A 143 25.43 -14.54 -3.36
CA ASP A 143 25.73 -15.16 -2.07
C ASP A 143 24.70 -16.23 -1.67
N VAL A 144 25.12 -17.20 -0.86
CA VAL A 144 24.27 -18.33 -0.49
C VAL A 144 22.99 -17.90 0.27
N PRO A 145 23.04 -17.00 1.25
CA PRO A 145 21.85 -16.53 1.95
C PRO A 145 20.81 -15.87 1.05
N GLY A 146 21.24 -14.98 0.16
CA GLY A 146 20.34 -14.27 -0.76
C GLY A 146 19.67 -15.20 -1.77
N VAL A 147 20.46 -16.12 -2.36
CA VAL A 147 19.94 -17.16 -3.27
C VAL A 147 18.97 -18.08 -2.53
N ALA A 148 19.33 -18.58 -1.34
CA ALA A 148 18.49 -19.46 -0.55
C ALA A 148 17.15 -18.81 -0.18
N ALA A 149 17.16 -17.55 0.24
CA ALA A 149 15.94 -16.81 0.56
C ALA A 149 15.07 -16.57 -0.67
N THR A 150 15.67 -16.24 -1.82
CA THR A 150 14.94 -16.06 -3.08
C THR A 150 14.27 -17.37 -3.52
N VAL A 151 15.00 -18.48 -3.48
CA VAL A 151 14.47 -19.81 -3.81
C VAL A 151 13.38 -20.21 -2.82
N ALA A 152 13.58 -20.00 -1.52
CA ALA A 152 12.56 -20.25 -0.50
C ALA A 152 11.29 -19.42 -0.76
N GLY A 153 11.43 -18.15 -1.12
CA GLY A 153 10.31 -17.29 -1.50
C GLY A 153 9.52 -17.84 -2.71
N LEU A 154 10.23 -18.27 -3.76
CA LEU A 154 9.59 -18.89 -4.93
C LEU A 154 8.87 -20.20 -4.60
N VAL A 155 9.47 -21.05 -3.76
CA VAL A 155 8.83 -22.29 -3.30
C VAL A 155 7.58 -21.99 -2.48
N LEU A 156 7.62 -20.99 -1.59
CA LEU A 156 6.47 -20.58 -0.80
C LEU A 156 5.35 -19.99 -1.68
N ILE A 157 5.69 -19.24 -2.75
CA ILE A 157 4.70 -18.79 -3.75
C ILE A 157 4.05 -20.01 -4.44
N ALA A 158 4.83 -20.99 -4.85
CA ALA A 158 4.30 -22.19 -5.48
C ALA A 158 3.36 -22.96 -4.53
N LEU A 159 3.71 -23.08 -3.26
CA LEU A 159 2.86 -23.68 -2.23
C LEU A 159 1.59 -22.86 -1.99
N PHE A 160 1.67 -21.54 -1.98
CA PHE A 160 0.51 -20.66 -1.88
C PHE A 160 -0.44 -20.84 -3.05
N ILE A 161 0.07 -20.85 -4.28
CA ILE A 161 -0.71 -21.10 -5.50
C ILE A 161 -1.38 -22.47 -5.44
N TYR A 162 -0.63 -23.52 -5.09
CA TYR A 162 -1.17 -24.87 -4.94
C TYR A 162 -2.30 -24.93 -3.91
N ARG A 163 -2.14 -24.23 -2.78
CA ARG A 163 -3.17 -24.12 -1.77
C ARG A 163 -4.41 -23.40 -2.29
N CYS A 164 -4.26 -22.26 -2.98
CA CYS A 164 -5.37 -21.52 -3.58
C CYS A 164 -6.16 -22.38 -4.60
N LEU A 165 -5.49 -23.29 -5.31
CA LEU A 165 -6.14 -24.19 -6.26
C LEU A 165 -6.93 -25.31 -5.56
N LYS A 166 -6.53 -25.73 -4.34
CA LYS A 166 -7.15 -26.84 -3.61
C LYS A 166 -8.11 -26.43 -2.49
N SER A 167 -8.00 -25.22 -1.99
CA SER A 167 -8.83 -24.75 -0.89
C SER A 167 -10.27 -24.49 -1.35
N PRO A 168 -11.28 -24.91 -0.58
CA PRO A 168 -12.68 -24.55 -0.85
C PRO A 168 -12.97 -23.06 -0.64
N HIS A 169 -12.15 -22.36 0.14
CA HIS A 169 -12.26 -20.92 0.41
C HIS A 169 -10.88 -20.26 0.26
N PRO A 170 -10.37 -20.13 -0.98
CA PRO A 170 -9.05 -19.53 -1.20
C PRO A 170 -9.09 -18.03 -0.96
N ILE A 171 -7.95 -17.46 -0.50
CA ILE A 171 -7.78 -16.00 -0.36
C ILE A 171 -7.86 -15.32 -1.73
N VAL A 172 -7.26 -15.96 -2.74
CA VAL A 172 -7.27 -15.48 -4.12
C VAL A 172 -7.93 -16.55 -4.99
N ASP A 173 -9.02 -16.18 -5.65
CA ASP A 173 -9.64 -17.04 -6.64
C ASP A 173 -8.85 -16.99 -7.96
N LEU A 174 -8.00 -17.99 -8.15
CA LEU A 174 -7.16 -18.11 -9.33
C LEU A 174 -7.96 -18.37 -10.61
N SER A 175 -9.23 -18.75 -10.52
CA SER A 175 -10.09 -18.94 -11.70
C SER A 175 -10.31 -17.63 -12.46
N LEU A 176 -10.25 -16.46 -11.78
CA LEU A 176 -10.36 -15.15 -12.38
C LEU A 176 -9.27 -14.90 -13.44
N PHE A 177 -8.08 -15.46 -13.24
CA PHE A 177 -6.97 -15.33 -14.19
C PHE A 177 -7.16 -16.10 -15.50
N ARG A 178 -8.18 -16.97 -15.59
CA ARG A 178 -8.57 -17.60 -16.87
C ARG A 178 -9.22 -16.58 -17.83
N SER A 179 -9.79 -15.49 -17.30
CA SER A 179 -10.30 -14.40 -18.11
C SER A 179 -9.13 -13.56 -18.63
N ARG A 180 -9.01 -13.45 -19.96
CA ARG A 180 -7.97 -12.62 -20.60
C ARG A 180 -8.10 -11.15 -20.19
N THR A 181 -9.33 -10.64 -20.11
CA THR A 181 -9.60 -9.25 -19.71
C THR A 181 -9.14 -8.97 -18.28
N PHE A 182 -9.44 -9.89 -17.34
CA PHE A 182 -9.01 -9.77 -15.96
C PHE A 182 -7.48 -9.80 -15.85
N SER A 183 -6.83 -10.78 -16.49
CA SER A 183 -5.36 -10.92 -16.46
C SER A 183 -4.66 -9.73 -17.09
N ALA A 184 -5.16 -9.24 -18.24
CA ALA A 184 -4.62 -8.04 -18.87
C ALA A 184 -4.76 -6.80 -17.98
N GLY A 185 -5.91 -6.63 -17.32
CA GLY A 185 -6.13 -5.54 -16.36
C GLY A 185 -5.18 -5.59 -15.17
N VAL A 186 -4.96 -6.77 -14.60
CA VAL A 186 -4.01 -6.96 -13.48
C VAL A 186 -2.58 -6.65 -13.92
N ILE A 187 -2.13 -7.17 -15.08
CA ILE A 187 -0.80 -6.94 -15.61
C ILE A 187 -0.59 -5.45 -15.92
N ALA A 188 -1.57 -4.80 -16.56
CA ALA A 188 -1.49 -3.38 -16.88
C ALA A 188 -1.40 -2.53 -15.59
N THR A 189 -2.25 -2.81 -14.60
CA THR A 189 -2.22 -2.10 -13.31
C THR A 189 -0.88 -2.30 -12.59
N MET A 190 -0.37 -3.52 -12.58
CA MET A 190 0.93 -3.84 -11.98
C MET A 190 2.07 -3.09 -12.69
N ALA A 191 2.10 -3.08 -14.02
CA ALA A 191 3.11 -2.39 -14.81
C ALA A 191 3.05 -0.86 -14.59
N CYS A 192 1.85 -0.26 -14.62
CA CYS A 192 1.68 1.17 -14.38
C CYS A 192 2.09 1.56 -12.95
N THR A 193 1.67 0.79 -11.95
CA THR A 193 2.02 1.06 -10.54
C THR A 193 3.53 0.92 -10.32
N PHE A 194 4.14 -0.10 -10.91
CA PHE A 194 5.59 -0.29 -10.84
C PHE A 194 6.34 0.87 -11.49
N ALA A 195 5.96 1.26 -12.72
CA ALA A 195 6.58 2.38 -13.42
C ALA A 195 6.46 3.69 -12.63
N LEU A 196 5.28 3.96 -12.07
CA LEU A 196 5.05 5.14 -11.25
C LEU A 196 5.90 5.13 -9.96
N ALA A 197 5.98 4.00 -9.27
CA ALA A 197 6.77 3.87 -8.05
C ALA A 197 8.27 4.05 -8.31
N VAL A 198 8.79 3.44 -9.38
CA VAL A 198 10.19 3.59 -9.80
C VAL A 198 10.48 5.04 -10.19
N LEU A 199 9.60 5.67 -10.96
CA LEU A 199 9.78 7.06 -11.39
C LEU A 199 9.80 8.02 -10.19
N LEU A 200 8.85 7.88 -9.25
CA LEU A 200 8.82 8.70 -8.04
C LEU A 200 10.08 8.51 -7.19
N TYR A 201 10.50 7.27 -7.01
CA TYR A 201 11.69 6.97 -6.22
C TYR A 201 12.96 7.52 -6.85
N MET A 202 13.16 7.27 -8.16
CA MET A 202 14.35 7.75 -8.89
C MET A 202 14.39 9.27 -8.98
N LEU A 203 13.24 9.90 -9.25
CA LEU A 203 13.15 11.35 -9.33
C LEU A 203 13.45 12.02 -8.00
N ALA A 204 12.89 11.50 -6.89
CA ALA A 204 13.18 12.02 -5.57
C ALA A 204 14.66 11.88 -5.20
N GLN A 205 15.28 10.75 -5.53
CA GLN A 205 16.71 10.54 -5.31
C GLN A 205 17.57 11.46 -6.19
N TRP A 206 17.21 11.62 -7.43
CA TRP A 206 17.93 12.51 -8.34
C TRP A 206 17.89 13.97 -7.87
N LEU A 207 16.72 14.46 -7.45
CA LEU A 207 16.55 15.81 -6.91
C LEU A 207 17.44 16.02 -5.69
N GLN A 208 17.46 15.08 -4.74
CA GLN A 208 18.21 15.24 -3.50
C GLN A 208 19.72 14.99 -3.65
N LEU A 209 20.12 13.96 -4.40
CA LEU A 209 21.54 13.53 -4.48
C LEU A 209 22.32 14.20 -5.62
N VAL A 210 21.67 14.53 -6.72
CA VAL A 210 22.33 15.12 -7.89
C VAL A 210 22.07 16.60 -7.99
N ASN A 211 20.81 17.03 -7.84
CA ASN A 211 20.45 18.45 -7.91
C ASN A 211 20.75 19.20 -6.61
N GLY A 212 20.88 18.47 -5.48
CA GLY A 212 21.17 19.03 -4.16
C GLY A 212 19.99 19.70 -3.46
N ASP A 213 18.77 19.42 -3.92
CA ASP A 213 17.54 19.98 -3.35
C ASP A 213 17.35 19.53 -1.90
N GLY A 214 16.84 20.41 -1.07
CA GLY A 214 16.33 20.06 0.25
C GLY A 214 15.10 19.16 0.17
N THR A 215 14.69 18.58 1.30
CA THR A 215 13.53 17.66 1.33
C THR A 215 12.23 18.32 0.91
N LEU A 216 11.99 19.57 1.33
CA LEU A 216 10.82 20.36 0.94
C LEU A 216 10.88 20.75 -0.53
N GLU A 217 12.03 21.21 -1.02
CA GLU A 217 12.22 21.63 -2.41
C GLU A 217 12.00 20.46 -3.38
N SER A 218 12.55 19.28 -3.05
CA SER A 218 12.25 18.04 -3.76
C SER A 218 10.74 17.72 -3.78
N GLY A 219 10.05 17.93 -2.65
CA GLY A 219 8.60 17.77 -2.55
C GLY A 219 7.83 18.72 -3.48
N ILE A 220 8.25 19.97 -3.57
CA ILE A 220 7.67 21.00 -4.45
C ILE A 220 7.88 20.62 -5.92
N HIS A 221 9.07 20.16 -6.30
CA HIS A 221 9.36 19.71 -7.67
C HIS A 221 8.57 18.48 -8.10
N LEU A 222 8.02 17.69 -7.14
CA LEU A 222 7.15 16.55 -7.42
C LEU A 222 5.66 16.94 -7.59
N ILE A 223 5.26 18.18 -7.27
CA ILE A 223 3.86 18.66 -7.39
C ILE A 223 3.31 18.49 -8.81
N PRO A 224 4.01 18.88 -9.90
CA PRO A 224 3.45 18.75 -11.25
C PRO A 224 3.07 17.32 -11.61
N MET A 225 3.89 16.34 -11.21
CA MET A 225 3.61 14.93 -11.42
C MET A 225 2.38 14.48 -10.63
N SER A 226 2.26 14.95 -9.42
CA SER A 226 1.13 14.66 -8.54
C SER A 226 -0.18 15.23 -9.07
N VAL A 227 -0.16 16.46 -9.58
CA VAL A 227 -1.30 17.11 -10.23
C VAL A 227 -1.68 16.36 -11.51
N ALA A 228 -0.71 15.96 -12.34
CA ALA A 228 -0.97 15.17 -13.54
C ALA A 228 -1.66 13.83 -13.21
N THR A 229 -1.22 13.16 -12.14
CA THR A 229 -1.83 11.92 -11.66
C THR A 229 -3.28 12.14 -11.21
N LEU A 230 -3.55 13.21 -10.47
CA LEU A 230 -4.89 13.59 -10.03
C LEU A 230 -5.81 13.88 -11.22
N VAL A 231 -5.37 14.71 -12.16
CA VAL A 231 -6.14 15.06 -13.37
C VAL A 231 -6.45 13.82 -14.20
N SER A 232 -5.45 12.94 -14.39
CA SER A 232 -5.62 11.69 -15.13
C SER A 232 -6.62 10.75 -14.44
N SER A 233 -6.59 10.65 -13.11
CA SER A 233 -7.52 9.80 -12.36
C SER A 233 -8.97 10.30 -12.44
N LEU A 234 -9.18 11.62 -12.37
CA LEU A 234 -10.49 12.24 -12.54
C LEU A 234 -11.00 12.11 -13.99
N GLY A 235 -10.12 12.29 -14.96
CA GLY A 235 -10.44 12.08 -16.38
C GLY A 235 -10.84 10.64 -16.70
N ALA A 236 -10.13 9.67 -16.15
CA ALA A 236 -10.49 8.25 -16.30
C ALA A 236 -11.85 7.93 -15.68
N ALA A 237 -12.18 8.52 -14.52
CA ALA A 237 -13.50 8.36 -13.90
C ALA A 237 -14.65 8.98 -14.72
N ALA A 238 -14.38 10.04 -15.48
CA ALA A 238 -15.36 10.68 -16.37
C ALA A 238 -15.59 9.90 -17.68
N LEU A 239 -14.63 9.06 -18.08
CA LEU A 239 -14.68 8.26 -19.32
C LEU A 239 -15.24 6.84 -19.08
N ALA A 240 -15.36 6.39 -17.83
CA ALA A 240 -15.87 5.08 -17.44
C ALA A 240 -17.36 5.07 -17.18
#